data_9fd334082b30171ea6c76b2de9b29e39
#
_entry.id   9fd334082b30171ea6c76b2de9b29e39
#
_cell.length_a   1.000
_cell.length_b   1.000
_cell.length_c   1.000
_cell.angle_alpha   90.00
_cell.angle_beta   90.00
_cell.angle_gamma   90.00
#
_symmetry.space_group_name_H-M   'P 1'
#
loop_
_entity.id
_entity.type
_entity.pdbx_description
1 polymer ?
#
loop_
_entity_poly.entity_id
_entity_poly.type
_entity_poly.pdbx_seq_one_letter_code
_entity_poly.pdbx_strand_id
1 'polypeptide(L)'
;LEGAVLSAGSAVAWLVDLGVVPDVASTHDLASGCDDAGGVVFVPALSGLGTPTWDDGARGTLLGVTRGTGRAEICRAVLEGVAHCCADVIEVLAVASGTRPGAVRLDGGMSANPTFVQALADASRMVVERSSEVEATALGAAALARVATGDAADPADAMEGWQPVEIVRPRGPVDRDRWAEAVSRARP
;
A
#
# COMPACT_ATOMS: atom_id res chain seq x y z
N LEU A 1 -8.14 -16.34 1.28
CA LEU A 1 -8.08 -15.53 0.06
C LEU A 1 -6.83 -14.68 0.08
N GLU A 2 -6.24 -14.49 -1.08
CA GLU A 2 -5.03 -13.70 -1.29
C GLU A 2 -5.19 -12.82 -2.53
N GLY A 3 -4.56 -11.64 -2.53
CA GLY A 3 -4.46 -10.76 -3.66
C GLY A 3 -3.06 -10.15 -3.73
N ALA A 4 -2.61 -9.77 -4.93
CA ALA A 4 -1.25 -9.30 -5.17
C ALA A 4 -1.23 -7.90 -5.77
N VAL A 5 -0.35 -7.04 -5.25
CA VAL A 5 0.10 -5.78 -5.87
C VAL A 5 1.52 -6.01 -6.38
N LEU A 6 1.69 -6.04 -7.71
CA LEU A 6 2.96 -6.45 -8.33
C LEU A 6 4.10 -5.43 -8.15
N SER A 7 3.76 -4.15 -7.97
CA SER A 7 4.75 -3.07 -7.86
C SER A 7 4.42 -2.16 -6.68
N ALA A 8 4.67 -2.63 -5.45
CA ALA A 8 4.53 -1.83 -4.23
C ALA A 8 5.88 -1.18 -3.86
N GLY A 9 6.73 -1.88 -3.12
CA GLY A 9 8.05 -1.38 -2.73
C GLY A 9 8.95 -1.06 -3.94
N SER A 10 8.82 -1.80 -5.04
CA SER A 10 9.55 -1.54 -6.29
C SER A 10 9.16 -0.21 -6.95
N ALA A 11 7.91 0.25 -6.81
CA ALA A 11 7.51 1.57 -7.29
C ALA A 11 8.16 2.70 -6.46
N VAL A 12 8.37 2.48 -5.17
CA VAL A 12 9.09 3.42 -4.31
C VAL A 12 10.60 3.39 -4.60
N ALA A 13 11.18 2.20 -4.80
CA ALA A 13 12.58 2.07 -5.20
C ALA A 13 12.87 2.75 -6.56
N TRP A 14 11.94 2.67 -7.50
CA TRP A 14 12.03 3.37 -8.78
C TRP A 14 12.18 4.90 -8.65
N LEU A 15 11.61 5.53 -7.62
CA LEU A 15 11.85 6.96 -7.32
C LEU A 15 13.32 7.24 -6.97
N VAL A 16 13.99 6.30 -6.32
CA VAL A 16 15.43 6.39 -6.01
C VAL A 16 16.23 6.24 -7.31
N ASP A 17 15.91 5.27 -8.13
CA ASP A 17 16.58 5.02 -9.42
C ASP A 17 16.45 6.22 -10.36
N LEU A 18 15.34 6.94 -10.32
CA LEU A 18 15.12 8.19 -11.06
C LEU A 18 15.82 9.42 -10.42
N GLY A 19 16.39 9.30 -9.24
CA GLY A 19 16.96 10.43 -8.50
C GLY A 19 15.92 11.43 -7.96
N VAL A 20 14.66 11.01 -7.82
CA VAL A 20 13.60 11.83 -7.21
C VAL A 20 13.86 11.97 -5.71
N VAL A 21 14.31 10.91 -5.06
CA VAL A 21 14.74 10.87 -3.66
C VAL A 21 16.11 10.20 -3.55
N PRO A 22 16.93 10.49 -2.53
CA PRO A 22 18.22 9.83 -2.33
C PRO A 22 18.09 8.38 -1.86
N ASP A 23 17.01 8.06 -1.13
CA ASP A 23 16.70 6.75 -0.59
C ASP A 23 15.21 6.62 -0.30
N VAL A 24 14.76 5.39 -0.01
CA VAL A 24 13.34 5.08 0.27
C VAL A 24 12.85 5.77 1.54
N ALA A 25 13.69 5.93 2.57
CA ALA A 25 13.29 6.53 3.84
C ALA A 25 12.93 8.02 3.68
N SER A 26 13.58 8.72 2.74
CA SER A 26 13.32 10.13 2.43
C SER A 26 12.00 10.40 1.71
N THR A 27 11.25 9.36 1.29
CA THR A 27 10.01 9.55 0.53
C THR A 27 8.90 10.19 1.35
N HIS A 28 8.83 9.90 2.65
CA HIS A 28 7.86 10.56 3.53
C HIS A 28 8.13 12.07 3.61
N ASP A 29 9.36 12.46 3.91
CA ASP A 29 9.73 13.87 4.09
C ASP A 29 9.45 14.68 2.82
N LEU A 30 9.82 14.12 1.64
CA LEU A 30 9.54 14.77 0.37
C LEU A 30 8.04 14.88 0.09
N ALA A 31 7.28 13.79 0.24
CA ALA A 31 5.84 13.76 -0.04
C ALA A 31 5.02 14.61 0.93
N SER A 32 5.48 14.79 2.18
CA SER A 32 4.85 15.67 3.17
C SER A 32 5.08 17.15 2.91
N GLY A 33 5.98 17.49 1.98
CA GLY A 33 6.23 18.86 1.54
C GLY A 33 5.15 19.47 0.65
N CYS A 34 4.12 18.68 0.27
CA CYS A 34 2.93 19.14 -0.45
C CYS A 34 1.64 18.67 0.24
N ASP A 35 0.56 19.45 0.10
CA ASP A 35 -0.73 19.14 0.73
C ASP A 35 -1.42 17.92 0.09
N ASP A 36 -1.28 17.80 -1.22
CA ASP A 36 -1.79 16.69 -2.03
C ASP A 36 -0.88 16.45 -3.26
N ALA A 37 -1.20 15.48 -4.09
CA ALA A 37 -0.43 15.18 -5.29
C ALA A 37 -0.63 16.19 -6.44
N GLY A 38 -1.24 17.35 -6.22
CA GLY A 38 -1.45 18.40 -7.22
C GLY A 38 -2.29 17.94 -8.42
N GLY A 39 -3.16 16.96 -8.20
CA GLY A 39 -3.92 16.31 -9.25
C GLY A 39 -3.14 15.27 -10.06
N VAL A 40 -1.92 14.92 -9.67
CA VAL A 40 -1.18 13.82 -10.29
C VAL A 40 -1.69 12.48 -9.76
N VAL A 41 -1.86 11.52 -10.65
CA VAL A 41 -2.16 10.12 -10.31
C VAL A 41 -1.09 9.23 -10.93
N PHE A 42 -0.51 8.33 -10.14
CA PHE A 42 0.42 7.32 -10.62
C PHE A 42 -0.18 5.92 -10.50
N VAL A 43 -0.23 5.20 -11.61
CA VAL A 43 -0.58 3.78 -11.62
C VAL A 43 0.72 2.96 -11.58
N PRO A 44 1.01 2.20 -10.50
CA PRO A 44 2.28 1.50 -10.32
C PRO A 44 2.32 0.17 -11.09
N ALA A 45 2.04 0.20 -12.40
CA ALA A 45 2.05 -0.98 -13.26
C ALA A 45 3.43 -1.22 -13.89
N LEU A 46 4.52 -1.10 -13.09
CA LEU A 46 5.90 -1.26 -13.60
C LEU A 46 6.17 -2.68 -14.12
N SER A 47 5.46 -3.68 -13.59
CA SER A 47 5.50 -5.08 -14.01
C SER A 47 4.10 -5.61 -14.36
N GLY A 48 3.23 -4.74 -14.86
CA GLY A 48 1.82 -5.03 -15.05
C GLY A 48 0.98 -4.75 -13.80
N LEU A 49 -0.31 -5.04 -13.87
CA LEU A 49 -1.27 -4.94 -12.77
C LEU A 49 -1.59 -6.33 -12.23
N GLY A 50 -1.61 -6.46 -10.90
CA GLY A 50 -2.07 -7.65 -10.20
C GLY A 50 -3.58 -7.65 -9.97
N THR A 51 -4.01 -8.03 -8.76
CA THR A 51 -5.42 -8.04 -8.35
C THR A 51 -6.02 -6.63 -8.38
N PRO A 52 -7.25 -6.45 -8.91
CA PRO A 52 -8.13 -7.46 -9.50
C PRO A 52 -7.94 -7.69 -11.00
N THR A 53 -7.10 -6.89 -11.63
CA THR A 53 -7.07 -6.72 -13.10
C THR A 53 -6.32 -7.86 -13.81
N TRP A 54 -5.21 -8.34 -13.21
CA TRP A 54 -4.32 -9.37 -13.77
C TRP A 54 -3.93 -9.09 -15.23
N ASP A 55 -3.38 -7.87 -15.48
CA ASP A 55 -3.02 -7.37 -16.80
C ASP A 55 -1.50 -7.15 -16.88
N ASP A 56 -0.81 -8.06 -17.54
CA ASP A 56 0.64 -8.00 -17.75
C ASP A 56 1.05 -7.01 -18.84
N GLY A 57 0.10 -6.57 -19.67
CA GLY A 57 0.26 -5.53 -20.69
C GLY A 57 0.23 -4.11 -20.13
N ALA A 58 -0.36 -3.90 -18.94
CA ALA A 58 -0.41 -2.59 -18.32
C ALA A 58 0.98 -2.04 -18.00
N ARG A 59 1.13 -0.71 -18.06
CA ARG A 59 2.42 -0.04 -17.80
C ARG A 59 2.25 1.09 -16.79
N GLY A 60 3.34 1.38 -16.04
CA GLY A 60 3.41 2.51 -15.13
C GLY A 60 3.01 3.80 -15.85
N THR A 61 2.02 4.51 -15.29
CA THR A 61 1.40 5.66 -15.95
C THR A 61 1.24 6.81 -15.00
N LEU A 62 1.72 8.01 -15.40
CA LEU A 62 1.50 9.27 -14.71
C LEU A 62 0.45 10.08 -15.46
N LEU A 63 -0.61 10.50 -14.77
CA LEU A 63 -1.67 11.36 -15.31
C LEU A 63 -1.75 12.65 -14.49
N GLY A 64 -2.24 13.73 -15.12
CA GLY A 64 -2.49 14.98 -14.44
C GLY A 64 -1.24 15.83 -14.20
N VAL A 65 -0.11 15.52 -14.82
CA VAL A 65 1.14 16.32 -14.73
C VAL A 65 0.92 17.68 -15.37
N THR A 66 1.33 18.73 -14.66
CA THR A 66 1.31 20.14 -15.13
C THR A 66 2.69 20.74 -15.01
N ARG A 67 2.87 21.98 -15.49
CA ARG A 67 4.12 22.73 -15.30
C ARG A 67 4.46 22.97 -13.83
N GLY A 68 3.46 22.97 -12.95
CA GLY A 68 3.65 23.17 -11.51
C GLY A 68 3.97 21.86 -10.75
N THR A 69 3.90 20.70 -11.40
CA THR A 69 4.19 19.43 -10.78
C THR A 69 5.68 19.30 -10.49
N GLY A 70 6.02 19.15 -9.22
CA GLY A 70 7.38 18.97 -8.75
C GLY A 70 7.65 17.53 -8.26
N ARG A 71 8.80 17.36 -7.64
CA ARG A 71 9.25 16.05 -7.09
C ARG A 71 8.38 15.59 -5.93
N ALA A 72 7.86 16.51 -5.12
CA ALA A 72 7.01 16.21 -3.97
C ALA A 72 5.69 15.59 -4.42
N GLU A 73 5.01 16.23 -5.40
CA GLU A 73 3.75 15.72 -5.95
C GLU A 73 3.92 14.37 -6.64
N ILE A 74 5.02 14.16 -7.37
CA ILE A 74 5.33 12.87 -8.00
C ILE A 74 5.56 11.80 -6.94
N CYS A 75 6.37 12.09 -5.92
CA CYS A 75 6.65 11.15 -4.83
C CYS A 75 5.36 10.76 -4.10
N ARG A 76 4.53 11.76 -3.79
CA ARG A 76 3.24 11.55 -3.14
C ARG A 76 2.29 10.73 -4.02
N ALA A 77 2.18 11.03 -5.31
CA ALA A 77 1.36 10.27 -6.24
C ALA A 77 1.77 8.79 -6.33
N VAL A 78 3.07 8.49 -6.23
CA VAL A 78 3.56 7.10 -6.19
C VAL A 78 3.09 6.38 -4.92
N LEU A 79 3.22 7.00 -3.75
CA LEU A 79 2.76 6.42 -2.48
C LEU A 79 1.24 6.22 -2.46
N GLU A 80 0.48 7.22 -2.93
CA GLU A 80 -0.97 7.16 -3.06
C GLU A 80 -1.40 6.10 -4.07
N GLY A 81 -0.72 5.97 -5.21
CA GLY A 81 -0.99 4.95 -6.23
C GLY A 81 -0.85 3.52 -5.71
N VAL A 82 0.21 3.25 -4.93
CA VAL A 82 0.37 1.93 -4.26
C VAL A 82 -0.77 1.71 -3.25
N ALA A 83 -1.15 2.73 -2.48
CA ALA A 83 -2.25 2.66 -1.53
C ALA A 83 -3.60 2.36 -2.22
N HIS A 84 -3.84 2.95 -3.38
CA HIS A 84 -5.02 2.67 -4.20
C HIS A 84 -5.05 1.22 -4.70
N CYS A 85 -3.91 0.68 -5.17
CA CYS A 85 -3.82 -0.74 -5.55
C CYS A 85 -4.14 -1.66 -4.35
N CYS A 86 -3.60 -1.35 -3.16
CA CYS A 86 -3.92 -2.11 -1.96
C CYS A 86 -5.42 -2.02 -1.61
N ALA A 87 -6.03 -0.85 -1.76
CA ALA A 87 -7.47 -0.67 -1.54
C ALA A 87 -8.32 -1.49 -2.53
N ASP A 88 -7.90 -1.59 -3.80
CA ASP A 88 -8.58 -2.45 -4.80
C ASP A 88 -8.53 -3.92 -4.37
N VAL A 89 -7.37 -4.39 -3.90
CA VAL A 89 -7.22 -5.76 -3.37
C VAL A 89 -8.16 -5.99 -2.18
N ILE A 90 -8.20 -5.08 -1.21
CA ILE A 90 -9.06 -5.18 -0.03
C ILE A 90 -10.53 -5.26 -0.43
N GLU A 91 -10.96 -4.43 -1.38
CA GLU A 91 -12.35 -4.39 -1.84
C GLU A 91 -12.76 -5.70 -2.51
N VAL A 92 -11.93 -6.24 -3.41
CA VAL A 92 -12.20 -7.51 -4.09
C VAL A 92 -12.21 -8.67 -3.10
N LEU A 93 -11.29 -8.70 -2.12
CA LEU A 93 -11.28 -9.73 -1.08
C LEU A 93 -12.53 -9.66 -0.19
N ALA A 94 -13.00 -8.45 0.15
CA ALA A 94 -14.23 -8.26 0.92
C ALA A 94 -15.47 -8.77 0.16
N VAL A 95 -15.56 -8.49 -1.16
CA VAL A 95 -16.63 -9.01 -2.01
C VAL A 95 -16.55 -10.53 -2.12
N ALA A 96 -15.37 -11.08 -2.39
CA ALA A 96 -15.19 -12.53 -2.58
C ALA A 96 -15.42 -13.35 -1.31
N SER A 97 -15.12 -12.79 -0.13
CA SER A 97 -15.35 -13.44 1.18
C SER A 97 -16.77 -13.21 1.74
N GLY A 98 -17.51 -12.22 1.22
CA GLY A 98 -18.76 -11.76 1.79
C GLY A 98 -18.59 -11.04 3.15
N THR A 99 -17.35 -10.70 3.52
CA THR A 99 -17.03 -10.10 4.82
C THR A 99 -16.10 -8.91 4.64
N ARG A 100 -16.48 -7.74 5.15
CA ARG A 100 -15.59 -6.58 5.21
C ARG A 100 -14.82 -6.60 6.53
N PRO A 101 -13.48 -6.59 6.51
CA PRO A 101 -12.67 -6.51 7.73
C PRO A 101 -12.99 -5.25 8.54
N GLY A 102 -12.83 -5.30 9.87
CA GLY A 102 -12.97 -4.11 10.73
C GLY A 102 -11.76 -3.17 10.65
N ALA A 103 -10.58 -3.70 10.36
CA ALA A 103 -9.34 -2.97 10.20
C ALA A 103 -8.40 -3.68 9.23
N VAL A 104 -7.43 -2.96 8.70
CA VAL A 104 -6.30 -3.48 7.93
C VAL A 104 -5.09 -3.53 8.84
N ARG A 105 -4.51 -4.71 9.06
CA ARG A 105 -3.22 -4.85 9.72
C ARG A 105 -2.11 -4.72 8.70
N LEU A 106 -1.19 -3.80 8.95
CA LEU A 106 -0.13 -3.43 8.03
C LEU A 106 1.24 -3.72 8.65
N ASP A 107 2.08 -4.41 7.89
CA ASP A 107 3.48 -4.67 8.19
C ASP A 107 4.36 -4.48 6.95
N GLY A 108 5.64 -4.86 7.06
CA GLY A 108 6.61 -4.73 5.99
C GLY A 108 7.22 -3.33 5.89
N GLY A 109 8.23 -3.17 5.02
CA GLY A 109 9.03 -1.94 4.94
C GLY A 109 8.22 -0.67 4.66
N MET A 110 7.14 -0.75 3.87
CA MET A 110 6.30 0.42 3.58
C MET A 110 5.45 0.87 4.78
N SER A 111 5.22 0.01 5.78
CA SER A 111 4.50 0.37 6.99
C SER A 111 5.20 1.47 7.81
N ALA A 112 6.50 1.65 7.59
CA ALA A 112 7.29 2.71 8.22
C ALA A 112 7.08 4.10 7.60
N ASN A 113 6.35 4.20 6.46
CA ASN A 113 6.11 5.47 5.78
C ASN A 113 4.73 6.06 6.15
N PRO A 114 4.66 7.14 6.97
CA PRO A 114 3.38 7.68 7.44
C PRO A 114 2.49 8.21 6.31
N THR A 115 3.06 8.74 5.22
CA THR A 115 2.29 9.19 4.05
C THR A 115 1.57 8.01 3.37
N PHE A 116 2.27 6.89 3.18
CA PHE A 116 1.66 5.68 2.64
C PHE A 116 0.58 5.11 3.56
N VAL A 117 0.86 5.02 4.86
CA VAL A 117 -0.11 4.48 5.85
C VAL A 117 -1.39 5.30 5.85
N GLN A 118 -1.28 6.63 5.82
CA GLN A 118 -2.44 7.52 5.75
C GLN A 118 -3.18 7.37 4.41
N ALA A 119 -2.45 7.33 3.29
CA ALA A 119 -3.04 7.14 1.97
C ALA A 119 -3.80 5.80 1.87
N LEU A 120 -3.28 4.73 2.49
CA LEU A 120 -3.97 3.44 2.56
C LEU A 120 -5.26 3.51 3.38
N ALA A 121 -5.23 4.19 4.53
CA ALA A 121 -6.44 4.40 5.33
C ALA A 121 -7.51 5.17 4.54
N ASP A 122 -7.11 6.25 3.87
CA ASP A 122 -8.01 7.10 3.07
C ASP A 122 -8.58 6.34 1.85
N ALA A 123 -7.73 5.63 1.08
CA ALA A 123 -8.14 4.89 -0.11
C ALA A 123 -9.04 3.69 0.20
N SER A 124 -8.73 2.93 1.25
CA SER A 124 -9.53 1.77 1.68
C SER A 124 -10.77 2.15 2.49
N ARG A 125 -10.82 3.39 3.02
CA ARG A 125 -11.83 3.86 4.00
C ARG A 125 -11.88 3.00 5.25
N MET A 126 -10.73 2.46 5.65
CA MET A 126 -10.61 1.55 6.78
C MET A 126 -9.57 2.05 7.78
N VAL A 127 -9.74 1.63 9.03
CA VAL A 127 -8.71 1.81 10.04
C VAL A 127 -7.50 0.95 9.64
N VAL A 128 -6.30 1.53 9.69
CA VAL A 128 -5.04 0.81 9.51
C VAL A 128 -4.35 0.67 10.86
N GLU A 129 -4.08 -0.58 11.25
CA GLU A 129 -3.35 -0.96 12.46
C GLU A 129 -1.93 -1.34 12.06
N ARG A 130 -0.96 -0.50 12.39
CA ARG A 130 0.46 -0.74 12.06
C ARG A 130 1.09 -1.66 13.09
N SER A 131 1.77 -2.71 12.59
CA SER A 131 2.58 -3.60 13.43
C SER A 131 3.86 -2.91 13.93
N SER A 132 4.33 -3.29 15.11
CA SER A 132 5.70 -2.98 15.56
C SER A 132 6.75 -3.74 14.74
N GLU A 133 6.37 -4.90 14.22
CA GLU A 133 7.25 -5.80 13.49
C GLU A 133 7.09 -5.60 12.00
N VAL A 134 8.23 -5.36 11.33
CA VAL A 134 8.29 -5.25 9.87
C VAL A 134 8.46 -6.62 9.18
N GLU A 135 8.83 -7.64 9.96
CA GLU A 135 9.09 -9.01 9.49
C GLU A 135 7.99 -9.98 9.96
N ALA A 136 6.70 -9.57 9.86
CA ALA A 136 5.58 -10.38 10.33
C ALA A 136 5.50 -11.76 9.66
N THR A 137 5.97 -11.89 8.42
CA THR A 137 6.07 -13.19 7.72
C THR A 137 7.00 -14.16 8.47
N ALA A 138 8.16 -13.67 8.94
CA ALA A 138 9.09 -14.48 9.72
C ALA A 138 8.49 -14.86 11.09
N LEU A 139 7.79 -13.91 11.74
CA LEU A 139 7.07 -14.20 12.99
C LEU A 139 5.97 -15.24 12.78
N GLY A 140 5.21 -15.16 11.71
CA GLY A 140 4.19 -16.14 11.36
C GLY A 140 4.79 -17.54 11.17
N ALA A 141 5.90 -17.64 10.47
CA ALA A 141 6.62 -18.91 10.31
C ALA A 141 7.13 -19.46 11.66
N ALA A 142 7.67 -18.60 12.53
CA ALA A 142 8.10 -18.98 13.86
C ALA A 142 6.92 -19.44 14.75
N ALA A 143 5.77 -18.77 14.66
CA ALA A 143 4.55 -19.16 15.37
C ALA A 143 4.09 -20.56 14.95
N LEU A 144 4.06 -20.85 13.64
CA LEU A 144 3.72 -22.17 13.13
C LEU A 144 4.72 -23.24 13.59
N ALA A 145 6.01 -22.93 13.64
CA ALA A 145 7.03 -23.84 14.18
C ALA A 145 6.79 -24.16 15.66
N ARG A 146 6.45 -23.15 16.49
CA ARG A 146 6.11 -23.35 17.91
C ARG A 146 4.89 -24.28 18.10
N VAL A 147 3.87 -24.13 17.24
CA VAL A 147 2.73 -25.05 17.26
C VAL A 147 3.17 -26.46 16.86
N ALA A 148 3.99 -26.62 15.85
CA ALA A 148 4.48 -27.92 15.38
C ALA A 148 5.37 -28.65 16.42
N THR A 149 6.12 -27.91 17.25
CA THR A 149 6.96 -28.48 18.34
C THR A 149 6.18 -28.68 19.64
N GLY A 150 4.94 -28.23 19.73
CA GLY A 150 4.11 -28.33 20.94
C GLY A 150 4.39 -27.22 21.98
N ASP A 151 5.16 -26.19 21.61
CA ASP A 151 5.43 -25.03 22.48
C ASP A 151 4.26 -24.02 22.51
N ALA A 152 3.28 -24.18 21.64
CA ALA A 152 2.03 -23.43 21.60
C ALA A 152 0.89 -24.32 21.17
N ALA A 153 -0.32 -24.06 21.67
CA ALA A 153 -1.50 -24.86 21.37
C ALA A 153 -2.03 -24.60 19.93
N ASP A 154 -1.98 -23.35 19.49
CA ASP A 154 -2.42 -22.92 18.18
C ASP A 154 -1.67 -21.64 17.76
N PRO A 155 -1.85 -21.14 16.51
CA PRO A 155 -1.19 -19.93 16.04
C PRO A 155 -1.54 -18.67 16.83
N ALA A 156 -2.74 -18.57 17.43
CA ALA A 156 -3.14 -17.41 18.21
C ALA A 156 -2.39 -17.38 19.55
N ASP A 157 -2.26 -18.53 20.22
CA ASP A 157 -1.44 -18.72 21.42
C ASP A 157 0.03 -18.39 21.13
N ALA A 158 0.56 -18.86 19.98
CA ALA A 158 1.92 -18.57 19.55
C ALA A 158 2.20 -17.09 19.27
N MET A 159 1.15 -16.30 18.96
CA MET A 159 1.19 -14.87 18.64
C MET A 159 0.56 -14.01 19.74
N GLU A 160 0.48 -14.54 20.97
CA GLU A 160 -0.12 -13.85 22.11
C GLU A 160 0.51 -12.47 22.32
N GLY A 161 -0.35 -11.47 22.60
CA GLY A 161 0.07 -10.11 22.95
C GLY A 161 0.30 -9.17 21.77
N TRP A 162 -0.05 -9.54 20.53
CA TRP A 162 0.04 -8.59 19.41
C TRP A 162 -0.84 -7.35 19.68
N GLN A 163 -0.23 -6.18 19.57
CA GLN A 163 -0.89 -4.88 19.66
C GLN A 163 -0.36 -3.96 18.56
N PRO A 164 -1.20 -3.11 17.95
CA PRO A 164 -0.72 -2.12 17.00
C PRO A 164 0.09 -1.05 17.75
N VAL A 165 1.21 -0.61 17.16
CA VAL A 165 1.98 0.55 17.66
C VAL A 165 1.37 1.86 17.22
N GLU A 166 0.53 1.83 16.20
CA GLU A 166 -0.17 2.99 15.68
C GLU A 166 -1.50 2.58 15.05
N ILE A 167 -2.52 3.41 15.25
CA ILE A 167 -3.84 3.25 14.64
C ILE A 167 -4.13 4.49 13.82
N VAL A 168 -4.19 4.33 12.49
CA VAL A 168 -4.44 5.42 11.54
C VAL A 168 -5.87 5.32 11.02
N ARG A 169 -6.60 6.42 11.08
CA ARG A 169 -8.00 6.51 10.63
C ARG A 169 -8.09 7.28 9.31
N PRO A 170 -9.06 6.96 8.46
CA PRO A 170 -9.34 7.79 7.28
C PRO A 170 -9.62 9.24 7.66
N ARG A 171 -9.03 10.18 6.93
CA ARG A 171 -9.25 11.64 7.11
C ARG A 171 -10.41 12.15 6.26
N GLY A 172 -10.63 11.54 5.10
CA GLY A 172 -11.67 11.98 4.18
C GLY A 172 -11.80 11.10 2.93
N PRO A 173 -12.76 11.40 2.07
CA PRO A 173 -12.91 10.69 0.82
C PRO A 173 -11.76 11.02 -0.14
N VAL A 174 -11.32 10.01 -0.90
CA VAL A 174 -10.42 10.17 -2.04
C VAL A 174 -11.17 9.88 -3.34
N ASP A 175 -10.71 10.46 -4.44
CA ASP A 175 -11.33 10.32 -5.76
C ASP A 175 -11.00 8.95 -6.38
N ARG A 176 -11.84 7.95 -6.05
CA ARG A 176 -11.71 6.59 -6.57
C ARG A 176 -12.12 6.47 -8.05
N ASP A 177 -12.97 7.36 -8.54
CA ASP A 177 -13.39 7.37 -9.95
C ASP A 177 -12.21 7.83 -10.83
N ARG A 178 -11.49 8.85 -10.38
CA ARG A 178 -10.25 9.28 -11.03
C ARG A 178 -9.18 8.19 -11.02
N TRP A 179 -9.07 7.43 -9.93
CA TRP A 179 -8.19 6.27 -9.86
C TRP A 179 -8.58 5.21 -10.89
N ALA A 180 -9.86 4.84 -10.97
CA ALA A 180 -10.36 3.86 -11.93
C ALA A 180 -10.12 4.30 -13.39
N GLU A 181 -10.30 5.59 -13.69
CA GLU A 181 -9.94 6.17 -14.99
C GLU A 181 -8.43 6.02 -15.28
N ALA A 182 -7.58 6.30 -14.30
CA ALA A 182 -6.13 6.18 -14.45
C ALA A 182 -5.71 4.72 -14.72
N VAL A 183 -6.27 3.77 -14.00
CA VAL A 183 -6.04 2.34 -14.24
C VAL A 183 -6.49 1.94 -15.64
N SER A 184 -7.66 2.42 -16.10
CA SER A 184 -8.14 2.16 -17.46
C SER A 184 -7.17 2.67 -18.53
N ARG A 185 -6.54 3.83 -18.33
CA ARG A 185 -5.56 4.41 -19.26
C ARG A 185 -4.18 3.76 -19.21
N ALA A 186 -3.85 3.06 -18.14
CA ALA A 186 -2.60 2.33 -17.99
C ALA A 186 -2.59 0.99 -18.73
N ARG A 187 -3.75 0.55 -19.19
CA ARG A 187 -3.96 -0.71 -19.91
C ARG A 187 -3.90 -0.47 -21.42
N PRO A 188 -3.44 -1.48 -22.20
CA PRO A 188 -3.38 -1.40 -23.67
C PRO A 188 -4.76 -1.30 -24.32
#